data_1a890cf1de360e5a3ceb6e5e0a966ff7
#
_entry.id   1a890cf1de360e5a3ceb6e5e0a966ff7
#
_cell.length_a   1.000
_cell.length_b   1.000
_cell.length_c   1.000
_cell.angle_alpha   90.00
_cell.angle_beta   90.00
_cell.angle_gamma   90.00
#
_symmetry.space_group_name_H-M   'P 1'
#
loop_
_entity.id
_entity.type
_entity.pdbx_description
1 polymer ?
#
loop_
_entity_poly.entity_id
_entity_poly.type
_entity_poly.pdbx_seq_one_letter_code
_entity_poly.pdbx_strand_id
1 'polypeptide(L)'
;EAPPKEPSPNQPKLDRLVAILKEQIGGDAVEDAYINEMDRHTPTVVVNRERWHDAAVLLRDHPELKLHYLRSLSGVDYETHMEVVYHLFNLQNKQTYCFKVRTDREQAEVPSVADVWPAANWNEREAWDLLGIRFTGHPNLKRIMLPDDWVGHPLRKDYVPVDPEV
;
A
#
# COMPACT_ATOMS: atom_id res chain seq x y z
N GLU A 1 -16.39 34.77 -1.79
CA GLU A 1 -15.34 33.84 -2.27
C GLU A 1 -14.46 33.46 -1.09
N ALA A 2 -14.30 32.14 -0.85
CA ALA A 2 -13.39 31.67 0.17
C ALA A 2 -11.95 32.06 -0.22
N PRO A 3 -11.09 32.47 0.74
CA PRO A 3 -9.71 32.80 0.42
C PRO A 3 -8.99 31.59 -0.21
N PRO A 4 -8.05 31.80 -1.12
CA PRO A 4 -7.29 30.72 -1.71
C PRO A 4 -6.60 29.92 -0.61
N LYS A 5 -6.77 28.60 -0.66
CA LYS A 5 -6.18 27.69 0.34
C LYS A 5 -4.67 27.72 0.21
N GLU A 6 -3.98 27.94 1.33
CA GLU A 6 -2.53 27.88 1.35
C GLU A 6 -2.04 26.49 0.98
N PRO A 7 -0.97 26.35 0.17
CA PRO A 7 -0.42 25.05 -0.16
C PRO A 7 0.11 24.35 1.10
N SER A 8 -0.03 23.03 1.16
CA SER A 8 0.49 22.24 2.26
C SER A 8 2.01 22.42 2.41
N PRO A 9 2.53 22.46 3.63
CA PRO A 9 4.00 22.50 3.86
C PRO A 9 4.71 21.27 3.30
N ASN A 10 4.02 20.17 3.07
CA ASN A 10 4.56 18.94 2.51
C ASN A 10 4.41 18.82 0.98
N GLN A 11 3.82 19.82 0.32
CA GLN A 11 3.69 19.82 -1.14
C GLN A 11 5.04 19.69 -1.86
N PRO A 12 6.12 20.39 -1.48
CA PRO A 12 7.43 20.21 -2.09
C PRO A 12 7.97 18.78 -1.95
N LYS A 13 7.71 18.13 -0.83
CA LYS A 13 8.12 16.74 -0.59
C LYS A 13 7.36 15.76 -1.51
N LEU A 14 6.07 15.97 -1.70
CA LEU A 14 5.28 15.20 -2.65
C LEU A 14 5.77 15.40 -4.08
N ASP A 15 6.00 16.64 -4.49
CA ASP A 15 6.46 16.95 -5.83
C ASP A 15 7.82 16.30 -6.13
N ARG A 16 8.73 16.31 -5.15
CA ARG A 16 10.03 15.66 -5.29
C ARG A 16 9.92 14.15 -5.36
N LEU A 17 9.08 13.55 -4.52
CA LEU A 17 8.81 12.11 -4.53
C LEU A 17 8.26 11.66 -5.88
N VAL A 18 7.28 12.36 -6.41
CA VAL A 18 6.68 12.07 -7.73
C VAL A 18 7.73 12.19 -8.84
N ALA A 19 8.56 13.23 -8.81
CA ALA A 19 9.65 13.41 -9.77
C ALA A 19 10.64 12.25 -9.75
N ILE A 20 11.07 11.81 -8.58
CA ILE A 20 11.98 10.67 -8.41
C ILE A 20 11.36 9.39 -8.99
N LEU A 21 10.11 9.10 -8.68
CA LEU A 21 9.42 7.92 -9.20
C LEU A 21 9.32 7.94 -10.72
N LYS A 22 8.93 9.07 -11.30
CA LYS A 22 8.80 9.21 -12.76
C LYS A 22 10.14 9.12 -13.49
N GLU A 23 11.19 9.71 -12.93
CA GLU A 23 12.53 9.69 -13.52
C GLU A 23 13.18 8.31 -13.45
N GLN A 24 13.05 7.61 -12.33
CA GLN A 24 13.77 6.35 -12.07
C GLN A 24 12.99 5.10 -12.48
N ILE A 25 11.67 5.13 -12.42
CA ILE A 25 10.81 3.99 -12.72
C ILE A 25 10.12 4.16 -14.08
N GLY A 26 9.54 5.32 -14.32
CA GLY A 26 8.83 5.64 -15.55
C GLY A 26 7.63 6.55 -15.32
N GLY A 27 7.16 7.21 -16.38
CA GLY A 27 6.02 8.12 -16.30
C GLY A 27 4.70 7.45 -15.91
N ASP A 28 4.59 6.14 -16.13
CA ASP A 28 3.43 5.32 -15.79
C ASP A 28 3.45 4.79 -14.34
N ALA A 29 4.50 5.06 -13.59
CA ALA A 29 4.63 4.58 -12.21
C ALA A 29 3.62 5.23 -11.25
N VAL A 30 3.25 6.47 -11.49
CA VAL A 30 2.36 7.25 -10.63
C VAL A 30 0.99 7.37 -11.28
N GLU A 31 -0.04 6.79 -10.66
CA GLU A 31 -1.43 6.89 -11.11
C GLU A 31 -2.12 8.13 -10.53
N ASP A 32 -1.79 8.49 -9.30
CA ASP A 32 -2.30 9.67 -8.61
C ASP A 32 -1.34 10.09 -7.50
N ALA A 33 -1.38 11.36 -7.13
CA ALA A 33 -0.58 11.90 -6.05
C ALA A 33 -1.29 13.09 -5.40
N TYR A 34 -1.35 13.11 -4.09
CA TYR A 34 -2.01 14.16 -3.33
C TYR A 34 -1.49 14.26 -1.89
N ILE A 35 -1.81 15.37 -1.25
CA ILE A 35 -1.58 15.55 0.18
C ILE A 35 -2.84 15.14 0.94
N ASN A 36 -2.74 14.19 1.86
CA ASN A 36 -3.83 13.82 2.73
C ASN A 36 -3.86 14.76 3.94
N GLU A 37 -4.66 15.81 3.85
CA GLU A 37 -4.77 16.82 4.90
C GLU A 37 -5.35 16.28 6.21
N MET A 38 -6.19 15.26 6.14
CA MET A 38 -6.80 14.64 7.31
C MET A 38 -5.83 13.72 8.06
N ASP A 39 -4.76 13.30 7.40
CA ASP A 39 -3.69 12.50 7.99
C ASP A 39 -2.39 13.33 8.03
N ARG A 40 -2.38 14.40 8.81
CA ARG A 40 -1.23 15.26 9.08
C ARG A 40 -0.50 15.76 7.84
N HIS A 41 -1.24 16.05 6.76
CA HIS A 41 -0.67 16.44 5.48
C HIS A 41 0.33 15.42 4.92
N THR A 42 0.06 14.13 5.10
CA THR A 42 0.92 13.07 4.60
C THR A 42 0.92 13.04 3.07
N PRO A 43 2.09 13.14 2.43
CA PRO A 43 2.21 12.94 0.99
C PRO A 43 1.78 11.53 0.63
N THR A 44 0.84 11.41 -0.30
CA THR A 44 0.24 10.13 -0.71
C THR A 44 0.39 9.95 -2.22
N VAL A 45 0.89 8.80 -2.62
CA VAL A 45 1.07 8.44 -4.04
C VAL A 45 0.39 7.11 -4.32
N VAL A 46 -0.44 7.09 -5.35
CA VAL A 46 -1.01 5.85 -5.89
C VAL A 46 -0.04 5.35 -6.97
N VAL A 47 0.57 4.20 -6.71
CA VAL A 47 1.59 3.61 -7.58
C VAL A 47 0.96 2.54 -8.46
N ASN A 48 1.36 2.49 -9.71
CA ASN A 48 0.97 1.44 -10.64
C ASN A 48 1.39 0.07 -10.09
N ARG A 49 0.46 -0.85 -10.00
CA ARG A 49 0.68 -2.20 -9.49
C ARG A 49 1.86 -2.91 -10.16
N GLU A 50 1.97 -2.79 -11.47
CA GLU A 50 3.03 -3.45 -12.24
C GLU A 50 4.41 -2.84 -12.01
N ARG A 51 4.48 -1.62 -11.48
CA ARG A 51 5.72 -0.92 -11.12
C ARG A 51 6.02 -0.94 -9.63
N TRP A 52 5.14 -1.52 -8.83
CA TRP A 52 5.21 -1.39 -7.37
C TRP A 52 6.48 -2.00 -6.77
N HIS A 53 6.86 -3.20 -7.18
CA HIS A 53 8.06 -3.82 -6.61
C HIS A 53 9.33 -3.00 -6.92
N ASP A 54 9.50 -2.55 -8.16
CA ASP A 54 10.63 -1.72 -8.54
C ASP A 54 10.61 -0.38 -7.80
N ALA A 55 9.42 0.23 -7.67
CA ALA A 55 9.25 1.45 -6.89
C ALA A 55 9.62 1.23 -5.42
N ALA A 56 9.23 0.11 -4.82
CA ALA A 56 9.54 -0.22 -3.44
C ALA A 56 11.06 -0.31 -3.18
N VAL A 57 11.80 -0.95 -4.06
CA VAL A 57 13.26 -1.00 -3.98
C VAL A 57 13.86 0.39 -4.06
N LEU A 58 13.38 1.21 -4.99
CA LEU A 58 13.82 2.60 -5.14
C LEU A 58 13.54 3.42 -3.88
N LEU A 59 12.35 3.32 -3.31
CA LEU A 59 11.94 4.06 -2.11
C LEU A 59 12.81 3.70 -0.90
N ARG A 60 13.18 2.44 -0.78
CA ARG A 60 14.07 1.98 0.28
C ARG A 60 15.49 2.51 0.11
N ASP A 61 16.02 2.48 -1.11
CA ASP A 61 17.46 2.65 -1.38
C ASP A 61 17.82 4.07 -1.84
N HIS A 62 16.88 4.88 -2.33
CA HIS A 62 17.17 6.21 -2.82
C HIS A 62 17.74 7.11 -1.72
N PRO A 63 18.87 7.82 -1.95
CA PRO A 63 19.56 8.61 -0.92
C PRO A 63 18.72 9.72 -0.29
N GLU A 64 17.78 10.30 -1.04
CA GLU A 64 16.90 11.37 -0.55
C GLU A 64 15.68 10.82 0.22
N LEU A 65 15.33 9.56 0.04
CA LEU A 65 14.12 8.97 0.62
C LEU A 65 14.45 8.06 1.80
N LYS A 66 15.29 7.05 1.59
CA LYS A 66 15.70 6.08 2.63
C LYS A 66 14.55 5.57 3.48
N LEU A 67 13.49 5.11 2.82
CA LEU A 67 12.29 4.61 3.49
C LEU A 67 12.52 3.16 3.94
N HIS A 68 13.30 3.01 5.01
CA HIS A 68 13.71 1.70 5.52
C HIS A 68 12.68 1.07 6.45
N TYR A 69 11.71 1.85 6.92
CA TYR A 69 10.75 1.38 7.92
C TYR A 69 9.34 1.34 7.34
N LEU A 70 8.80 0.14 7.21
CA LEU A 70 7.39 -0.07 6.91
C LEU A 70 6.61 -0.03 8.22
N ARG A 71 5.89 1.07 8.43
CA ARG A 71 5.13 1.32 9.64
C ARG A 71 3.82 0.53 9.68
N SER A 72 3.13 0.45 8.55
CA SER A 72 1.90 -0.31 8.42
C SER A 72 1.64 -0.70 6.97
N LEU A 73 0.96 -1.82 6.80
CA LEU A 73 0.44 -2.31 5.54
C LEU A 73 -0.96 -2.83 5.82
N SER A 74 -1.95 -2.32 5.11
CA SER A 74 -3.33 -2.76 5.26
C SER A 74 -4.05 -2.82 3.92
N GLY A 75 -5.02 -3.71 3.81
CA GLY A 75 -5.91 -3.79 2.65
C GLY A 75 -7.24 -3.10 2.90
N VAL A 76 -7.86 -2.60 1.84
CA VAL A 76 -9.18 -1.99 1.87
C VAL A 76 -10.03 -2.53 0.72
N ASP A 77 -11.26 -2.93 1.02
CA ASP A 77 -12.27 -3.29 0.03
C ASP A 77 -13.18 -2.09 -0.23
N TYR A 78 -13.07 -1.50 -1.43
CA TYR A 78 -13.91 -0.37 -1.86
C TYR A 78 -15.15 -0.81 -2.65
N GLU A 79 -15.46 -2.11 -2.71
CA GLU A 79 -16.53 -2.71 -3.50
C GLU A 79 -16.30 -2.66 -5.02
N THR A 80 -15.76 -1.58 -5.54
CA THR A 80 -15.39 -1.43 -6.96
C THR A 80 -14.01 -1.99 -7.27
N HIS A 81 -13.10 -1.90 -6.31
CA HIS A 81 -11.72 -2.36 -6.39
C HIS A 81 -11.18 -2.61 -5.00
N MET A 82 -10.02 -3.23 -4.90
CA MET A 82 -9.26 -3.32 -3.67
C MET A 82 -8.02 -2.44 -3.71
N GLU A 83 -7.52 -2.07 -2.55
CA GLU A 83 -6.36 -1.22 -2.40
C GLU A 83 -5.52 -1.69 -1.24
N VAL A 84 -4.20 -1.71 -1.43
CA VAL A 84 -3.24 -1.92 -0.33
C VAL A 84 -2.60 -0.60 0.00
N VAL A 85 -2.60 -0.25 1.27
CA VAL A 85 -2.08 1.01 1.81
C VAL A 85 -0.82 0.75 2.62
N TYR A 86 0.26 1.42 2.25
CA TYR A 86 1.56 1.30 2.88
C TYR A 86 1.95 2.64 3.51
N HIS A 87 2.30 2.64 4.79
CA HIS A 87 2.89 3.79 5.44
C HIS A 87 4.38 3.53 5.65
N LEU A 88 5.20 4.32 4.99
CA LEU A 88 6.65 4.24 5.04
C LEU A 88 7.24 5.44 5.78
N PHE A 89 8.30 5.22 6.50
CA PHE A 89 8.87 6.19 7.40
C PHE A 89 10.39 6.25 7.25
N ASN A 90 10.91 7.48 7.21
CA ASN A 90 12.34 7.75 7.29
C ASN A 90 12.72 8.03 8.75
N LEU A 91 13.55 7.18 9.34
CA LEU A 91 13.94 7.29 10.75
C LEU A 91 14.81 8.51 11.06
N GLN A 92 15.51 9.05 10.07
CA GLN A 92 16.42 10.20 10.26
C GLN A 92 15.66 11.53 10.30
N ASN A 93 14.83 11.80 9.28
CA ASN A 93 14.07 13.04 9.19
C ASN A 93 12.64 12.94 9.72
N LYS A 94 12.22 11.74 10.12
CA LYS A 94 10.90 11.41 10.67
C LYS A 94 9.74 11.74 9.72
N GLN A 95 9.99 11.78 8.42
CA GLN A 95 8.96 11.99 7.41
C GLN A 95 8.21 10.68 7.13
N THR A 96 6.89 10.76 7.16
CA THR A 96 5.99 9.67 6.74
C THR A 96 5.50 9.92 5.33
N TYR A 97 5.46 8.86 4.51
CA TYR A 97 4.83 8.84 3.21
C TYR A 97 3.82 7.70 3.14
N CYS A 98 2.73 7.92 2.43
CA CYS A 98 1.73 6.89 2.18
C CYS A 98 1.76 6.48 0.71
N PHE A 99 1.77 5.17 0.46
CA PHE A 99 1.70 4.61 -0.89
C PHE A 99 0.49 3.70 -0.97
N LYS A 100 -0.25 3.82 -2.07
CA LYS A 100 -1.43 3.02 -2.32
C LYS A 100 -1.28 2.28 -3.63
N VAL A 101 -1.66 1.01 -3.64
CA VAL A 101 -1.64 0.17 -4.83
C VAL A 101 -3.03 -0.41 -5.02
N ARG A 102 -3.65 -0.09 -6.15
CA ARG A 102 -5.00 -0.55 -6.50
C ARG A 102 -4.93 -1.83 -7.31
N THR A 103 -5.90 -2.69 -7.10
CA THR A 103 -6.03 -3.95 -7.81
C THR A 103 -7.50 -4.27 -8.05
N ASP A 104 -7.77 -5.17 -8.99
CA ASP A 104 -9.10 -5.69 -9.22
C ASP A 104 -9.64 -6.38 -7.95
N ARG A 105 -10.94 -6.27 -7.76
CA ARG A 105 -11.60 -6.92 -6.64
C ARG A 105 -11.74 -8.43 -6.82
N GLU A 106 -12.08 -8.87 -8.02
CA GLU A 106 -12.31 -10.28 -8.34
C GLU A 106 -11.01 -11.07 -8.49
N GLN A 107 -9.96 -10.42 -9.00
CA GLN A 107 -8.62 -10.98 -9.15
C GLN A 107 -7.61 -10.08 -8.45
N ALA A 108 -7.75 -9.96 -7.14
CA ALA A 108 -6.93 -9.08 -6.34
C ALA A 108 -5.51 -9.63 -6.21
N GLU A 109 -4.57 -8.99 -6.90
CA GLU A 109 -3.16 -9.33 -6.88
C GLU A 109 -2.30 -8.08 -6.78
N VAL A 110 -1.32 -8.10 -5.88
CA VAL A 110 -0.33 -7.04 -5.70
C VAL A 110 1.04 -7.68 -5.55
N PRO A 111 2.09 -7.15 -6.19
CA PRO A 111 3.44 -7.69 -5.97
C PRO A 111 3.84 -7.64 -4.50
N SER A 112 4.40 -8.74 -3.99
CA SER A 112 4.95 -8.79 -2.64
C SER A 112 6.14 -7.85 -2.50
N VAL A 113 6.27 -7.21 -1.35
CA VAL A 113 7.43 -6.41 -0.96
C VAL A 113 8.10 -6.95 0.31
N ALA A 114 7.85 -8.23 0.61
CA ALA A 114 8.46 -8.90 1.76
C ALA A 114 9.99 -9.01 1.64
N ASP A 115 10.53 -9.04 0.43
CA ASP A 115 11.97 -9.00 0.15
C ASP A 115 12.57 -7.59 0.30
N VAL A 116 11.74 -6.56 0.27
CA VAL A 116 12.15 -5.15 0.45
C VAL A 116 12.07 -4.75 1.91
N TRP A 117 10.95 -5.05 2.55
CA TRP A 117 10.71 -4.79 3.98
C TRP A 117 10.27 -6.08 4.66
N PRO A 118 11.08 -6.66 5.54
CA PRO A 118 10.72 -7.93 6.20
C PRO A 118 9.40 -7.90 6.97
N ALA A 119 9.04 -6.75 7.53
CA ALA A 119 7.75 -6.57 8.22
C ALA A 119 6.54 -6.80 7.31
N ALA A 120 6.68 -6.61 6.00
CA ALA A 120 5.62 -6.86 5.04
C ALA A 120 5.20 -8.32 4.97
N ASN A 121 6.09 -9.27 5.26
CA ASN A 121 5.79 -10.70 5.20
C ASN A 121 4.52 -11.04 6.01
N TRP A 122 4.48 -10.65 7.27
CA TRP A 122 3.34 -10.88 8.15
C TRP A 122 2.09 -10.10 7.69
N ASN A 123 2.24 -8.82 7.41
CA ASN A 123 1.12 -7.95 7.05
C ASN A 123 0.49 -8.34 5.71
N GLU A 124 1.26 -8.82 4.76
CA GLU A 124 0.75 -9.35 3.49
C GLU A 124 -0.06 -10.63 3.72
N ARG A 125 0.42 -11.52 4.58
CA ARG A 125 -0.34 -12.73 4.93
C ARG A 125 -1.65 -12.41 5.63
N GLU A 126 -1.67 -11.40 6.49
CA GLU A 126 -2.88 -10.91 7.16
C GLU A 126 -3.89 -10.35 6.13
N ALA A 127 -3.45 -9.52 5.20
CA ALA A 127 -4.30 -8.98 4.14
C ALA A 127 -4.82 -10.09 3.20
N TRP A 128 -4.00 -11.08 2.89
CA TRP A 128 -4.44 -12.27 2.16
C TRP A 128 -5.53 -13.02 2.92
N ASP A 129 -5.29 -13.32 4.17
CA ASP A 129 -6.19 -14.11 4.99
C ASP A 129 -7.58 -13.45 5.13
N LEU A 130 -7.61 -12.17 5.42
CA LEU A 130 -8.85 -11.45 5.74
C LEU A 130 -9.57 -10.87 4.52
N LEU A 131 -8.87 -10.52 3.45
CA LEU A 131 -9.42 -9.85 2.26
C LEU A 131 -9.26 -10.61 0.95
N GLY A 132 -8.40 -11.64 0.92
CA GLY A 132 -8.15 -12.39 -0.30
C GLY A 132 -7.27 -11.68 -1.31
N ILE A 133 -6.51 -10.67 -0.90
CA ILE A 133 -5.52 -10.03 -1.77
C ILE A 133 -4.29 -10.93 -1.88
N ARG A 134 -4.00 -11.40 -3.08
CA ARG A 134 -2.84 -12.25 -3.34
C ARG A 134 -1.59 -11.42 -3.55
N PHE A 135 -0.55 -11.69 -2.78
CA PHE A 135 0.75 -11.02 -2.93
C PHE A 135 1.68 -11.91 -3.75
N THR A 136 1.85 -11.55 -5.02
CA THR A 136 2.65 -12.35 -5.96
C THR A 136 4.12 -12.30 -5.59
N GLY A 137 4.78 -13.48 -5.61
CA GLY A 137 6.18 -13.60 -5.19
C GLY A 137 6.41 -13.68 -3.69
N HIS A 138 5.37 -13.69 -2.88
CA HIS A 138 5.50 -13.89 -1.43
C HIS A 138 6.11 -15.27 -1.15
N PRO A 139 7.08 -15.36 -0.22
CA PRO A 139 7.78 -16.63 0.04
C PRO A 139 6.90 -17.72 0.66
N ASN A 140 5.83 -17.35 1.33
CA ASN A 140 4.95 -18.31 2.00
C ASN A 140 3.59 -17.69 2.33
N LEU A 141 2.78 -17.48 1.28
CA LEU A 141 1.46 -16.87 1.42
C LEU A 141 0.44 -17.91 1.89
N LYS A 142 0.16 -17.89 3.17
CA LYS A 142 -0.84 -18.78 3.81
C LYS A 142 -1.57 -18.06 4.94
N ARG A 143 -2.68 -18.64 5.37
CA ARG A 143 -3.47 -18.09 6.46
C ARG A 143 -2.69 -18.06 7.78
N ILE A 144 -2.95 -17.05 8.59
CA ILE A 144 -2.33 -16.85 9.91
C ILE A 144 -3.35 -16.55 11.00
N MET A 145 -4.43 -15.83 10.66
CA MET A 145 -5.48 -15.44 11.61
C MET A 145 -6.58 -16.48 11.69
N LEU A 146 -6.83 -17.18 10.60
CA LEU A 146 -7.90 -18.19 10.45
C LEU A 146 -7.30 -19.57 10.21
N PRO A 147 -8.05 -20.65 10.55
CA PRO A 147 -7.63 -22.02 10.22
C PRO A 147 -7.42 -22.21 8.71
N ASP A 148 -6.51 -23.10 8.33
CA ASP A 148 -6.18 -23.36 6.93
C ASP A 148 -7.38 -23.86 6.10
N ASP A 149 -8.34 -24.51 6.74
CA ASP A 149 -9.58 -25.01 6.13
C ASP A 149 -10.73 -23.99 6.11
N TRP A 150 -10.51 -22.78 6.61
CA TRP A 150 -11.51 -21.71 6.57
C TRP A 150 -11.84 -21.33 5.14
N VAL A 151 -13.13 -21.19 4.83
CA VAL A 151 -13.62 -20.80 3.51
C VAL A 151 -13.98 -19.32 3.51
N GLY A 152 -13.42 -18.59 2.54
CA GLY A 152 -13.67 -17.16 2.35
C GLY A 152 -12.71 -16.23 3.11
N HIS A 153 -12.96 -14.94 2.95
CA HIS A 153 -12.15 -13.86 3.48
C HIS A 153 -13.05 -12.86 4.23
N PRO A 154 -13.05 -12.91 5.58
CA PRO A 154 -14.09 -12.26 6.39
C PRO A 154 -14.20 -10.75 6.30
N LEU A 155 -13.15 -10.03 5.91
CA LEU A 155 -13.20 -8.57 5.81
C LEU A 155 -13.67 -8.06 4.43
N ARG A 156 -13.90 -8.98 3.48
CA ARG A 156 -14.55 -8.59 2.22
C ARG A 156 -16.00 -8.19 2.50
N LYS A 157 -16.45 -7.13 1.83
CA LYS A 157 -17.82 -6.63 1.98
C LYS A 157 -18.89 -7.57 1.43
N ASP A 158 -18.50 -8.50 0.55
CA ASP A 158 -19.37 -9.52 -0.01
C ASP A 158 -19.29 -10.88 0.75
N TYR A 159 -18.55 -10.93 1.84
CA TYR A 159 -18.42 -12.13 2.64
C TYR A 159 -19.74 -12.50 3.31
N VAL A 160 -20.12 -13.76 3.14
CA VAL A 160 -21.29 -14.33 3.81
C VAL A 160 -20.78 -15.44 4.73
N PRO A 161 -20.97 -15.32 6.05
CA PRO A 161 -20.60 -16.39 6.98
C PRO A 161 -21.33 -17.68 6.64
N VAL A 162 -20.62 -18.80 6.65
CA VAL A 162 -21.25 -20.11 6.62
C VAL A 162 -21.77 -20.36 8.04
N ASP A 163 -23.08 -20.29 8.25
CA ASP A 163 -23.66 -20.68 9.53
C ASP A 163 -23.29 -22.13 9.81
N PRO A 164 -22.69 -22.43 10.96
CA PRO A 164 -22.57 -23.82 11.36
C PRO A 164 -24.00 -24.38 11.48
N GLU A 165 -24.32 -25.40 10.71
CA GLU A 165 -25.55 -26.11 10.87
C GLU A 165 -25.70 -26.53 12.33
N VAL A 166 -26.75 -26.02 12.94
CA VAL A 166 -27.10 -26.35 14.31
C VAL A 166 -27.54 -27.81 14.39
#